data_d329cccace7b644d59bf8bf7b5c4b2ed
#
_entry.id   d329cccace7b644d59bf8bf7b5c4b2ed
#
_cell.length_a   1.000
_cell.length_b   1.000
_cell.length_c   1.000
_cell.angle_alpha   90.00
_cell.angle_beta   90.00
_cell.angle_gamma   90.00
#
_symmetry.space_group_name_H-M   'P 1'
#
loop_
_entity.id
_entity.type
_entity.pdbx_description
1 polymer ?
#
loop_
_entity_poly.entity_id
_entity_poly.type
_entity_poly.pdbx_seq_one_letter_code
_entity_poly.pdbx_strand_id
1 'polypeptide(L)'
;MAAWEYFTSQKQWEAYLKDLLKTNDKALLRAIVLVYDNQTPEEKDKGESIEDNCIGFSKIDAKEMGDIARKIKANKALTKGELAKSRNKMQKYWKQLMIISKKQAEAKKLHEQRELEVKLAEEKLAAQKEDAEKLERFRHDIETLRKCSEEGISCEYGICDECPITTGFQLRFKC
;
A
#
# COMPACT_ATOMS: atom_id res chain seq x y z
N MET A 1 8.49 9.93 -4.45
CA MET A 1 9.35 9.36 -5.53
C MET A 1 10.45 8.52 -4.89
N ALA A 2 10.70 7.34 -5.42
CA ALA A 2 11.73 6.45 -4.88
C ALA A 2 13.12 6.89 -5.38
N ALA A 3 14.14 6.80 -4.52
CA ALA A 3 15.49 7.29 -4.84
C ALA A 3 16.08 6.68 -6.13
N TRP A 4 15.63 5.49 -6.54
CA TRP A 4 16.10 4.81 -7.74
C TRP A 4 15.63 5.47 -9.06
N GLU A 5 14.58 6.28 -9.03
CA GLU A 5 14.07 6.99 -10.22
C GLU A 5 15.01 8.11 -10.68
N TYR A 6 15.91 8.58 -9.80
CA TYR A 6 16.89 9.62 -10.10
C TYR A 6 18.20 9.12 -10.70
N PHE A 7 18.45 7.81 -10.67
CA PHE A 7 19.72 7.26 -11.14
C PHE A 7 19.56 6.59 -12.51
N THR A 8 20.30 7.10 -13.49
CA THR A 8 20.31 6.60 -14.87
C THR A 8 21.28 5.45 -15.08
N SER A 9 22.26 5.26 -14.18
CA SER A 9 23.27 4.23 -14.32
C SER A 9 23.50 3.42 -13.03
N GLN A 10 23.90 2.16 -13.22
CA GLN A 10 24.26 1.26 -12.12
C GLN A 10 25.44 1.81 -11.28
N LYS A 11 26.37 2.51 -11.92
CA LYS A 11 27.52 3.14 -11.23
C LYS A 11 27.09 4.26 -10.28
N GLN A 12 26.11 5.06 -10.67
CA GLN A 12 25.54 6.09 -9.79
C GLN A 12 24.85 5.47 -8.58
N TRP A 13 24.09 4.38 -8.77
CA TRP A 13 23.50 3.62 -7.70
C TRP A 13 24.55 3.07 -6.73
N GLU A 14 25.59 2.44 -7.25
CA GLU A 14 26.68 1.89 -6.45
C GLU A 14 27.33 2.99 -5.59
N ALA A 15 27.69 4.11 -6.19
CA ALA A 15 28.29 5.23 -5.48
C ALA A 15 27.38 5.76 -4.38
N TYR A 16 26.10 5.98 -4.69
CA TYR A 16 25.10 6.46 -3.74
C TYR A 16 24.91 5.51 -2.57
N LEU A 17 24.70 4.21 -2.84
CA LEU A 17 24.48 3.23 -1.77
C LEU A 17 25.72 3.05 -0.90
N LYS A 18 26.91 3.03 -1.48
CA LYS A 18 28.14 2.95 -0.72
C LYS A 18 28.37 4.17 0.16
N ASP A 19 28.05 5.36 -0.32
CA ASP A 19 28.13 6.59 0.47
C ASP A 19 27.09 6.60 1.59
N LEU A 20 25.83 6.25 1.27
CA LEU A 20 24.75 6.16 2.24
C LEU A 20 25.07 5.17 3.39
N LEU A 21 25.66 4.02 3.07
CA LEU A 21 26.05 3.03 4.07
C LEU A 21 27.23 3.48 4.95
N LYS A 22 28.06 4.40 4.44
CA LYS A 22 29.18 4.98 5.20
C LYS A 22 28.72 6.08 6.16
N THR A 23 27.80 6.92 5.71
CA THR A 23 27.47 8.18 6.37
C THR A 23 26.24 8.08 7.26
N ASN A 24 25.30 7.15 6.97
CA ASN A 24 24.01 7.07 7.64
C ASN A 24 23.82 5.75 8.40
N ASP A 25 23.89 5.83 9.74
CA ASP A 25 23.72 4.65 10.61
C ASP A 25 22.34 4.00 10.49
N LYS A 26 21.27 4.79 10.37
CA LYS A 26 19.91 4.24 10.22
C LYS A 26 19.76 3.46 8.93
N ALA A 27 20.35 3.97 7.84
CA ALA A 27 20.36 3.28 6.56
C ALA A 27 21.19 1.99 6.63
N LEU A 28 22.35 2.02 7.29
CA LEU A 28 23.20 0.87 7.53
C LEU A 28 22.45 -0.24 8.28
N LEU A 29 21.85 0.09 9.44
CA LEU A 29 21.10 -0.88 10.26
C LEU A 29 19.96 -1.51 9.48
N ARG A 30 19.20 -0.70 8.73
CA ARG A 30 18.11 -1.17 7.87
C ARG A 30 18.62 -2.09 6.76
N ALA A 31 19.74 -1.75 6.13
CA ALA A 31 20.36 -2.54 5.08
C ALA A 31 20.80 -3.91 5.58
N ILE A 32 21.39 -3.98 6.80
CA ILE A 32 21.79 -5.26 7.44
C ILE A 32 20.58 -6.16 7.62
N VAL A 33 19.49 -5.62 8.18
CA VAL A 33 18.25 -6.39 8.39
C VAL A 33 17.66 -6.86 7.06
N LEU A 34 17.63 -6.01 6.03
CA LEU A 34 17.13 -6.36 4.70
C LEU A 34 17.90 -7.52 4.07
N VAL A 35 19.22 -7.51 4.15
CA VAL A 35 20.05 -8.62 3.63
C VAL A 35 19.84 -9.88 4.44
N TYR A 36 19.74 -9.77 5.77
CA TYR A 36 19.47 -10.89 6.67
C TYR A 36 18.10 -11.52 6.40
N ASP A 37 17.06 -10.71 6.18
CA ASP A 37 15.70 -11.22 5.95
C ASP A 37 15.56 -11.97 4.64
N ASN A 38 16.43 -11.71 3.67
CA ASN A 38 16.50 -12.48 2.42
C ASN A 38 17.20 -13.84 2.53
N GLN A 39 17.86 -14.14 3.65
CA GLN A 39 18.40 -15.49 3.89
C GLN A 39 17.28 -16.49 4.14
N THR A 40 17.50 -17.75 3.77
CA THR A 40 16.56 -18.83 4.06
C THR A 40 16.45 -19.08 5.58
N PRO A 41 15.35 -19.66 6.07
CA PRO A 41 15.23 -20.03 7.48
C PRO A 41 16.38 -20.92 7.97
N GLU A 42 16.80 -21.88 7.14
CA GLU A 42 17.90 -22.81 7.44
C GLU A 42 19.25 -22.11 7.58
N GLU A 43 19.53 -21.12 6.71
CA GLU A 43 20.73 -20.29 6.79
C GLU A 43 20.74 -19.41 8.05
N LYS A 44 19.57 -18.90 8.45
CA LYS A 44 19.40 -18.10 9.66
C LYS A 44 19.65 -18.92 10.93
N ASP A 45 19.16 -20.14 10.96
CA ASP A 45 19.31 -21.05 12.10
C ASP A 45 20.75 -21.56 12.26
N LYS A 46 21.38 -21.96 11.17
CA LYS A 46 22.77 -22.46 11.18
C LYS A 46 23.79 -21.31 11.27
N GLY A 47 23.39 -20.08 10.93
CA GLY A 47 24.32 -18.94 10.84
C GLY A 47 25.36 -19.12 9.72
N GLU A 48 25.03 -19.91 8.71
CA GLU A 48 25.87 -20.21 7.56
C GLU A 48 25.10 -19.96 6.26
N SER A 49 25.78 -19.49 5.24
CA SER A 49 25.21 -19.43 3.88
C SER A 49 25.34 -20.81 3.24
N ILE A 50 24.21 -21.44 2.95
CA ILE A 50 24.15 -22.80 2.40
C ILE A 50 24.08 -22.74 0.86
N GLU A 51 23.30 -21.81 0.34
CA GLU A 51 23.06 -21.66 -1.09
C GLU A 51 24.02 -20.66 -1.74
N ASP A 52 24.58 -21.01 -2.88
CA ASP A 52 25.46 -20.12 -3.68
C ASP A 52 24.64 -19.28 -4.66
N ASN A 53 23.51 -18.73 -4.16
CA ASN A 53 22.55 -17.94 -4.94
C ASN A 53 22.78 -16.43 -4.88
N CYS A 54 23.87 -16.00 -4.25
CA CYS A 54 24.19 -14.59 -4.01
C CYS A 54 23.08 -13.82 -3.26
N ILE A 55 22.21 -14.49 -2.52
CA ILE A 55 21.14 -13.91 -1.71
C ILE A 55 21.55 -14.02 -0.24
N GLY A 56 21.42 -12.90 0.51
CA GLY A 56 21.83 -12.89 1.90
C GLY A 56 23.33 -12.64 2.12
N PHE A 57 23.82 -12.99 3.28
CA PHE A 57 25.24 -12.83 3.61
C PHE A 57 26.09 -13.98 3.04
N SER A 58 27.30 -13.66 2.60
CA SER A 58 28.25 -14.67 2.19
C SER A 58 28.67 -15.55 3.36
N LYS A 59 29.18 -16.77 3.09
CA LYS A 59 29.62 -17.75 4.12
C LYS A 59 30.52 -17.13 5.19
N ILE A 60 31.44 -16.25 4.79
CA ILE A 60 32.40 -15.59 5.70
C ILE A 60 31.69 -14.59 6.63
N ASP A 61 30.62 -13.92 6.16
CA ASP A 61 29.95 -12.88 6.90
C ASP A 61 28.68 -13.36 7.60
N ALA A 62 28.13 -14.49 7.21
CA ALA A 62 26.82 -14.97 7.65
C ALA A 62 26.69 -15.02 9.17
N LYS A 63 27.68 -15.56 9.86
CA LYS A 63 27.68 -15.66 11.33
C LYS A 63 27.71 -14.27 11.98
N GLU A 64 28.72 -13.47 11.69
CA GLU A 64 28.93 -12.16 12.34
C GLU A 64 27.82 -11.16 12.00
N MET A 65 27.46 -11.05 10.71
CA MET A 65 26.41 -10.13 10.27
C MET A 65 25.01 -10.61 10.67
N GLY A 66 24.80 -11.93 10.77
CA GLY A 66 23.58 -12.53 11.31
C GLY A 66 23.39 -12.21 12.79
N ASP A 67 24.46 -12.31 13.61
CA ASP A 67 24.43 -11.92 15.02
C ASP A 67 24.10 -10.43 15.20
N ILE A 68 24.70 -9.58 14.37
CA ILE A 68 24.43 -8.15 14.36
C ILE A 68 22.96 -7.89 13.96
N ALA A 69 22.46 -8.55 12.92
CA ALA A 69 21.06 -8.40 12.49
C ALA A 69 20.08 -8.81 13.59
N ARG A 70 20.36 -9.91 14.31
CA ARG A 70 19.56 -10.35 15.47
C ARG A 70 19.56 -9.32 16.60
N LYS A 71 20.72 -8.70 16.90
CA LYS A 71 20.82 -7.61 17.89
C LYS A 71 19.95 -6.42 17.47
N ILE A 72 20.02 -6.00 16.21
CA ILE A 72 19.21 -4.89 15.68
C ILE A 72 17.72 -5.20 15.83
N LYS A 73 17.27 -6.39 15.43
CA LYS A 73 15.86 -6.81 15.56
C LYS A 73 15.39 -6.88 17.01
N ALA A 74 16.29 -7.20 17.93
CA ALA A 74 16.02 -7.19 19.37
C ALA A 74 16.16 -5.78 20.00
N ASN A 75 16.29 -4.73 19.20
CA ASN A 75 16.51 -3.34 19.64
C ASN A 75 17.70 -3.16 20.60
N LYS A 76 18.72 -4.01 20.48
CA LYS A 76 19.96 -3.88 21.25
C LYS A 76 20.92 -2.92 20.58
N ALA A 77 21.54 -2.05 21.37
CA ALA A 77 22.55 -1.13 20.87
C ALA A 77 23.78 -1.89 20.35
N LEU A 78 24.32 -1.43 19.22
CA LEU A 78 25.58 -1.92 18.67
C LEU A 78 26.75 -1.11 19.20
N THR A 79 27.88 -1.77 19.39
CA THR A 79 29.13 -1.09 19.73
C THR A 79 29.69 -0.33 18.54
N LYS A 80 30.53 0.69 18.80
CA LYS A 80 31.21 1.43 17.74
C LYS A 80 32.03 0.53 16.81
N GLY A 81 32.65 -0.52 17.36
CA GLY A 81 33.39 -1.51 16.60
C GLY A 81 32.54 -2.36 15.67
N GLU A 82 31.35 -2.80 16.14
CA GLU A 82 30.38 -3.53 15.32
C GLU A 82 29.85 -2.66 14.17
N LEU A 83 29.54 -1.38 14.44
CA LEU A 83 29.13 -0.44 13.42
C LEU A 83 30.21 -0.23 12.35
N ALA A 84 31.48 -0.01 12.76
CA ALA A 84 32.58 0.19 11.84
C ALA A 84 32.82 -1.03 10.95
N LYS A 85 32.82 -2.24 11.53
CA LYS A 85 32.95 -3.50 10.79
C LYS A 85 31.79 -3.69 9.81
N SER A 86 30.54 -3.42 10.27
CA SER A 86 29.36 -3.53 9.43
C SER A 86 29.42 -2.60 8.23
N ARG A 87 29.84 -1.34 8.41
CA ARG A 87 30.02 -0.39 7.29
C ARG A 87 30.94 -0.93 6.21
N ASN A 88 32.07 -1.49 6.61
CA ASN A 88 33.02 -2.04 5.66
C ASN A 88 32.48 -3.26 4.91
N LYS A 89 31.81 -4.17 5.64
CA LYS A 89 31.27 -5.40 5.08
C LYS A 89 30.05 -5.14 4.19
N MET A 90 29.16 -4.25 4.59
CA MET A 90 27.93 -3.96 3.84
C MET A 90 28.17 -3.35 2.47
N GLN A 91 29.31 -2.72 2.22
CA GLN A 91 29.59 -2.11 0.93
C GLN A 91 29.59 -3.10 -0.25
N LYS A 92 29.94 -4.37 -0.02
CA LYS A 92 29.93 -5.39 -1.06
C LYS A 92 28.51 -5.87 -1.44
N TYR A 93 27.53 -5.63 -0.57
CA TYR A 93 26.13 -6.05 -0.78
C TYR A 93 25.28 -5.02 -1.54
N TRP A 94 25.89 -3.97 -2.08
CA TRP A 94 25.16 -2.89 -2.77
C TRP A 94 24.28 -3.39 -3.91
N LYS A 95 24.69 -4.41 -4.67
CA LYS A 95 23.89 -5.01 -5.74
C LYS A 95 22.60 -5.65 -5.21
N GLN A 96 22.70 -6.41 -4.13
CA GLN A 96 21.53 -7.01 -3.48
C GLN A 96 20.59 -5.92 -2.96
N LEU A 97 21.14 -4.91 -2.28
CA LEU A 97 20.35 -3.79 -1.76
C LEU A 97 19.63 -3.03 -2.87
N MET A 98 20.27 -2.84 -4.03
CA MET A 98 19.65 -2.23 -5.20
C MET A 98 18.45 -3.06 -5.68
N ILE A 99 18.61 -4.38 -5.82
CA ILE A 99 17.53 -5.28 -6.26
C ILE A 99 16.37 -5.28 -5.25
N ILE A 100 16.69 -5.38 -3.96
CA ILE A 100 15.69 -5.37 -2.89
C ILE A 100 14.91 -4.04 -2.90
N SER A 101 15.59 -2.91 -3.01
CA SER A 101 14.97 -1.59 -3.05
C SER A 101 14.04 -1.42 -4.24
N LYS A 102 14.42 -1.92 -5.42
CA LYS A 102 13.55 -1.92 -6.61
C LYS A 102 12.29 -2.74 -6.38
N LYS A 103 12.45 -4.00 -5.91
CA LYS A 103 11.29 -4.88 -5.61
C LYS A 103 10.34 -4.27 -4.59
N GLN A 104 10.87 -3.66 -3.53
CA GLN A 104 10.04 -2.99 -2.52
C GLN A 104 9.29 -1.78 -3.09
N ALA A 105 9.92 -0.99 -3.94
CA ALA A 105 9.29 0.16 -4.59
C ALA A 105 8.19 -0.28 -5.58
N GLU A 106 8.42 -1.34 -6.35
CA GLU A 106 7.42 -1.92 -7.25
C GLU A 106 6.23 -2.49 -6.47
N ALA A 107 6.49 -3.24 -5.39
CA ALA A 107 5.45 -3.77 -4.52
C ALA A 107 4.61 -2.65 -3.89
N LYS A 108 5.25 -1.56 -3.46
CA LYS A 108 4.55 -0.40 -2.91
C LYS A 108 3.67 0.28 -3.95
N LYS A 109 4.17 0.50 -5.17
CA LYS A 109 3.36 1.08 -6.27
C LYS A 109 2.14 0.21 -6.58
N LEU A 110 2.33 -1.10 -6.64
CA LEU A 110 1.23 -2.04 -6.88
C LEU A 110 0.20 -2.02 -5.75
N HIS A 111 0.64 -1.90 -4.50
CA HIS A 111 -0.26 -1.79 -3.35
C HIS A 111 -1.08 -0.49 -3.42
N GLU A 112 -0.42 0.65 -3.68
CA GLU A 112 -1.09 1.95 -3.84
C GLU A 112 -2.11 1.95 -4.99
N GLN A 113 -1.78 1.27 -6.11
CA GLN A 113 -2.72 1.12 -7.22
C GLN A 113 -3.96 0.30 -6.82
N ARG A 114 -3.77 -0.83 -6.12
CA ARG A 114 -4.88 -1.66 -5.65
C ARG A 114 -5.77 -0.93 -4.65
N GLU A 115 -5.19 -0.16 -3.73
CA GLU A 115 -5.97 0.66 -2.80
C GLU A 115 -6.83 1.70 -3.53
N LEU A 116 -6.28 2.32 -4.58
CA LEU A 116 -7.02 3.28 -5.40
C LEU A 116 -8.17 2.61 -6.17
N GLU A 117 -7.92 1.43 -6.75
CA GLU A 117 -8.94 0.64 -7.45
C GLU A 117 -10.09 0.23 -6.52
N VAL A 118 -9.77 -0.20 -5.29
CA VAL A 118 -10.78 -0.55 -4.28
C VAL A 118 -11.64 0.66 -3.94
N LYS A 119 -11.04 1.82 -3.65
CA LYS A 119 -11.78 3.05 -3.37
C LYS A 119 -12.70 3.45 -4.51
N LEU A 120 -12.22 3.38 -5.75
CA LEU A 120 -13.01 3.71 -6.93
C LEU A 120 -14.20 2.73 -7.11
N ALA A 121 -13.99 1.45 -6.81
CA ALA A 121 -15.06 0.45 -6.84
C ALA A 121 -16.12 0.69 -5.77
N GLU A 122 -15.70 1.07 -4.56
CA GLU A 122 -16.60 1.43 -3.46
C GLU A 122 -17.45 2.66 -3.79
N GLU A 123 -16.85 3.71 -4.36
CA GLU A 123 -17.56 4.92 -4.82
C GLU A 123 -18.60 4.59 -5.90
N LYS A 124 -18.24 3.76 -6.88
CA LYS A 124 -19.18 3.31 -7.92
C LYS A 124 -20.35 2.52 -7.34
N LEU A 125 -20.07 1.63 -6.38
CA LEU A 125 -21.09 0.84 -5.73
C LEU A 125 -22.04 1.73 -4.90
N ALA A 126 -21.50 2.74 -4.21
CA ALA A 126 -22.29 3.71 -3.46
C ALA A 126 -23.22 4.52 -4.39
N ALA A 127 -22.71 4.99 -5.53
CA ALA A 127 -23.52 5.69 -6.54
C ALA A 127 -24.65 4.80 -7.10
N GLN A 128 -24.34 3.53 -7.41
CA GLN A 128 -25.35 2.57 -7.87
C GLN A 128 -26.46 2.32 -6.84
N LYS A 129 -26.11 2.23 -5.55
CA LYS A 129 -27.10 2.09 -4.49
C LYS A 129 -28.01 3.31 -4.37
N GLU A 130 -27.43 4.51 -4.45
CA GLU A 130 -28.21 5.75 -4.43
C GLU A 130 -29.18 5.84 -5.61
N ASP A 131 -28.74 5.46 -6.80
CA ASP A 131 -29.61 5.44 -7.98
C ASP A 131 -30.70 4.36 -7.88
N ALA A 132 -30.38 3.20 -7.31
CA ALA A 132 -31.37 2.15 -7.05
C ALA A 132 -32.44 2.62 -6.03
N GLU A 133 -32.03 3.29 -4.96
CA GLU A 133 -32.96 3.86 -3.97
C GLU A 133 -33.87 4.95 -4.58
N LYS A 134 -33.33 5.78 -5.48
CA LYS A 134 -34.13 6.76 -6.24
C LYS A 134 -35.18 6.07 -7.10
N LEU A 135 -34.79 5.00 -7.79
CA LEU A 135 -35.68 4.24 -8.66
C LEU A 135 -36.80 3.57 -7.85
N GLU A 136 -36.49 3.00 -6.68
CA GLU A 136 -37.51 2.42 -5.80
C GLU A 136 -38.52 3.47 -5.28
N ARG A 137 -38.05 4.67 -4.93
CA ARG A 137 -38.94 5.79 -4.56
C ARG A 137 -39.86 6.15 -5.70
N PHE A 138 -39.34 6.28 -6.91
CA PHE A 138 -40.15 6.56 -8.11
C PHE A 138 -41.21 5.47 -8.36
N ARG A 139 -40.84 4.21 -8.19
CA ARG A 139 -41.76 3.09 -8.33
C ARG A 139 -42.89 3.16 -7.30
N HIS A 140 -42.54 3.46 -6.06
CA HIS A 140 -43.52 3.63 -4.98
C HIS A 140 -44.48 4.80 -5.28
N ASP A 141 -43.99 5.92 -5.75
CA ASP A 141 -44.80 7.09 -6.11
C ASP A 141 -45.79 6.79 -7.24
N ILE A 142 -45.33 6.07 -8.29
CA ILE A 142 -46.18 5.63 -9.40
C ILE A 142 -47.28 4.68 -8.89
N GLU A 143 -46.95 3.73 -8.04
CA GLU A 143 -47.96 2.79 -7.50
C GLU A 143 -48.99 3.50 -6.61
N THR A 144 -48.56 4.50 -5.85
CA THR A 144 -49.46 5.33 -5.05
C THR A 144 -50.43 6.13 -5.94
N LEU A 145 -49.94 6.74 -7.01
CA LEU A 145 -50.73 7.46 -8.01
C LEU A 145 -51.74 6.53 -8.67
N ARG A 146 -51.35 5.32 -9.00
CA ARG A 146 -52.19 4.32 -9.61
C ARG A 146 -53.39 3.94 -8.68
N LYS A 147 -53.10 3.68 -7.39
CA LYS A 147 -54.14 3.41 -6.39
C LYS A 147 -55.13 4.53 -6.21
N CYS A 148 -54.63 5.79 -6.15
CA CYS A 148 -55.52 6.96 -6.10
C CYS A 148 -56.45 7.07 -7.34
N SER A 149 -55.95 6.72 -8.54
CA SER A 149 -56.74 6.69 -9.77
C SER A 149 -57.79 5.57 -9.77
N GLU A 150 -57.47 4.38 -9.27
CA GLU A 150 -58.37 3.22 -9.22
C GLU A 150 -59.51 3.40 -8.18
N GLU A 151 -59.20 4.10 -7.08
CA GLU A 151 -60.20 4.38 -6.01
C GLU A 151 -61.09 5.58 -6.30
N GLY A 152 -60.97 6.19 -7.48
CA GLY A 152 -61.83 7.31 -7.95
C GLY A 152 -61.64 8.59 -7.13
N ILE A 153 -60.53 8.73 -6.42
CA ILE A 153 -60.15 9.94 -5.72
C ILE A 153 -59.72 10.94 -6.82
N SER A 154 -60.69 11.68 -7.31
CA SER A 154 -60.42 12.74 -8.29
C SER A 154 -59.75 13.89 -7.58
N CYS A 155 -58.44 13.98 -7.76
CA CYS A 155 -57.70 15.22 -7.49
C CYS A 155 -58.06 16.22 -8.56
N GLU A 156 -59.17 16.92 -8.41
CA GLU A 156 -59.65 17.91 -9.40
C GLU A 156 -58.72 19.09 -9.60
N TYR A 157 -57.70 19.28 -8.73
CA TYR A 157 -56.65 20.26 -8.85
C TYR A 157 -55.36 19.82 -8.14
N GLY A 158 -54.73 18.74 -8.53
CA GLY A 158 -53.33 18.49 -8.31
C GLY A 158 -52.63 18.78 -6.95
N ILE A 159 -53.38 19.21 -5.94
CA ILE A 159 -52.85 19.62 -4.65
C ILE A 159 -53.75 19.05 -3.58
N CYS A 160 -53.54 17.79 -3.25
CA CYS A 160 -54.03 17.24 -2.02
C CYS A 160 -52.96 17.48 -0.93
N ASP A 161 -53.25 18.32 0.04
CA ASP A 161 -52.30 18.66 1.11
C ASP A 161 -51.83 17.47 1.95
N GLU A 162 -52.53 16.33 1.82
CA GLU A 162 -52.21 15.05 2.47
C GLU A 162 -51.51 14.04 1.52
N CYS A 163 -51.27 14.38 0.25
CA CYS A 163 -50.63 13.45 -0.67
C CYS A 163 -49.11 13.48 -0.48
N PRO A 164 -48.50 12.37 -0.08
CA PRO A 164 -47.05 12.34 0.15
C PRO A 164 -46.20 12.62 -1.12
N ILE A 165 -46.85 12.64 -2.30
CA ILE A 165 -46.17 12.89 -3.57
C ILE A 165 -46.04 14.41 -3.88
N THR A 166 -46.99 15.22 -3.38
CA THR A 166 -47.01 16.65 -3.67
C THR A 166 -45.84 17.41 -2.98
N THR A 167 -45.41 16.95 -1.82
CA THR A 167 -44.31 17.56 -1.07
C THR A 167 -42.93 17.38 -1.75
N GLY A 168 -42.77 16.35 -2.60
CA GLY A 168 -41.53 16.10 -3.36
C GLY A 168 -41.50 16.75 -4.74
N PHE A 169 -42.68 17.03 -5.34
CA PHE A 169 -42.79 17.51 -6.72
C PHE A 169 -42.80 19.05 -6.85
N GLN A 170 -43.11 19.77 -5.78
CA GLN A 170 -43.14 21.26 -5.78
C GLN A 170 -41.78 21.93 -6.06
N LEU A 171 -40.69 21.19 -6.08
CA LEU A 171 -39.35 21.75 -6.28
C LEU A 171 -38.83 21.76 -7.73
N ARG A 172 -39.59 21.23 -8.73
CA ARG A 172 -39.03 21.07 -10.10
C ARG A 172 -39.74 21.78 -11.22
N PHE A 173 -40.83 22.46 -10.97
CA PHE A 173 -41.47 23.29 -12.01
C PHE A 173 -41.63 24.74 -11.54
N LYS A 174 -40.52 25.46 -11.45
CA LYS A 174 -40.52 26.89 -11.62
C LYS A 174 -40.20 27.11 -13.10
N CYS A 175 -41.25 27.45 -13.85
CA CYS A 175 -41.12 28.14 -15.13
C CYS A 175 -40.32 29.42 -14.96
#